data_ae86df474573f266824504b95a51dec2
#
_entry.id   ae86df474573f266824504b95a51dec2
#
_cell.length_a   1.000
_cell.length_b   1.000
_cell.length_c   1.000
_cell.angle_alpha   90.00
_cell.angle_beta   90.00
_cell.angle_gamma   90.00
#
_symmetry.space_group_name_H-M   'P 1'
#
loop_
_entity.id
_entity.type
_entity.pdbx_description
1 polymer ?
#
loop_
_entity_poly.entity_id
_entity_poly.type
_entity_poly.pdbx_seq_one_letter_code
_entity_poly.pdbx_strand_id
1 'polypeptide(L)'
;ITVRDWSSDVCSSDLQSTAMLKALQASGLQPGDVKHINAHGTSTPQGDLTEASSIATALGSAVDGCIVTSTKSMSGHLLGSAGALETFATVMALRHRIVPPTINIENLEPGLPIDIAVNEPRRLPDGDLAALNNSFGFGGSNVAVTVTNANITD
;
A
#
# COMPACT_ATOMS: atom_id res chain seq x y z
N ILE A 1 -14.16 -24.32 -24.31
CA ILE A 1 -14.09 -23.75 -22.93
C ILE A 1 -12.62 -23.49 -22.70
N THR A 2 -12.18 -22.27 -22.92
CA THR A 2 -10.84 -21.83 -22.52
C THR A 2 -10.85 -21.73 -21.00
N VAL A 3 -10.06 -22.58 -20.36
CA VAL A 3 -9.75 -22.43 -18.93
C VAL A 3 -8.92 -21.14 -18.85
N ARG A 4 -9.54 -20.04 -18.43
CA ARG A 4 -8.78 -18.87 -18.01
C ARG A 4 -7.94 -19.31 -16.82
N ASP A 5 -6.64 -19.08 -16.94
CA ASP A 5 -5.72 -19.32 -15.84
C ASP A 5 -6.09 -18.37 -14.69
N TRP A 6 -6.69 -18.93 -13.65
CA TRP A 6 -7.11 -18.19 -12.46
C TRP A 6 -5.95 -17.46 -11.78
N SER A 7 -4.72 -17.90 -12.04
CA SER A 7 -3.52 -17.27 -11.48
C SER A 7 -3.20 -15.92 -12.14
N SER A 8 -3.58 -15.72 -13.41
CA SER A 8 -3.29 -14.49 -14.15
C SER A 8 -4.24 -13.33 -13.85
N ASP A 9 -5.48 -13.62 -13.42
CA ASP A 9 -6.47 -12.58 -13.12
C ASP A 9 -6.34 -12.00 -11.70
N VAL A 10 -5.54 -12.63 -10.84
CA VAL A 10 -5.44 -12.28 -9.41
C VAL A 10 -4.40 -11.18 -9.14
N CYS A 11 -3.43 -11.01 -10.02
CA CYS A 11 -2.29 -10.12 -9.82
C CYS A 11 -2.02 -9.25 -11.05
N SER A 12 -3.04 -8.74 -11.71
CA SER A 12 -2.84 -7.76 -12.78
C SER A 12 -2.43 -6.42 -12.16
N SER A 13 -1.21 -5.96 -12.46
CA SER A 13 -0.68 -4.67 -12.01
C SER A 13 -1.60 -3.50 -12.39
N ASP A 14 -2.29 -3.62 -13.53
CA ASP A 14 -3.21 -2.59 -14.04
C ASP A 14 -4.45 -2.43 -13.15
N LEU A 15 -4.96 -3.52 -12.57
CA LEU A 15 -6.13 -3.47 -11.69
C LEU A 15 -5.77 -2.89 -10.32
N GLN A 16 -4.61 -3.23 -9.77
CA GLN A 16 -4.12 -2.70 -8.50
C GLN A 16 -3.82 -1.21 -8.61
N SER A 17 -3.07 -0.79 -9.63
CA SER A 17 -2.78 0.64 -9.88
C SER A 17 -4.07 1.43 -10.13
N THR A 18 -5.03 0.86 -10.87
CA THR A 18 -6.34 1.48 -11.10
C THR A 18 -7.12 1.68 -9.79
N ALA A 19 -7.09 0.72 -8.86
CA ALA A 19 -7.75 0.86 -7.56
C ALA A 19 -7.17 2.03 -6.76
N MET A 20 -5.83 2.15 -6.70
CA MET A 20 -5.15 3.26 -6.04
C MET A 20 -5.49 4.61 -6.69
N LEU A 21 -5.41 4.71 -8.02
CA LEU A 21 -5.73 5.95 -8.74
C LEU A 21 -7.19 6.37 -8.56
N LYS A 22 -8.13 5.43 -8.56
CA LYS A 22 -9.54 5.74 -8.27
C LYS A 22 -9.76 6.23 -6.85
N ALA A 23 -9.05 5.66 -5.87
CA ALA A 23 -9.12 6.11 -4.48
C ALA A 23 -8.61 7.55 -4.33
N LEU A 24 -7.48 7.88 -4.97
CA LEU A 24 -6.94 9.25 -5.00
C LEU A 24 -7.90 10.22 -5.68
N GLN A 25 -8.41 9.85 -6.85
CA GLN A 25 -9.37 10.68 -7.59
C GLN A 25 -10.64 10.96 -6.78
N ALA A 26 -11.19 9.94 -6.13
CA ALA A 26 -12.40 10.07 -5.30
C ALA A 26 -12.19 10.97 -4.08
N SER A 27 -10.96 11.08 -3.60
CA SER A 27 -10.58 11.92 -2.44
C SER A 27 -10.08 13.31 -2.83
N GLY A 28 -9.96 13.61 -4.14
CA GLY A 28 -9.37 14.86 -4.61
C GLY A 28 -7.86 14.97 -4.37
N LEU A 29 -7.20 13.87 -4.05
CA LEU A 29 -5.77 13.81 -3.76
C LEU A 29 -4.95 13.54 -5.03
N GLN A 30 -3.70 14.02 -5.02
CA GLN A 30 -2.72 13.75 -6.05
C GLN A 30 -1.71 12.69 -5.57
N PRO A 31 -1.05 11.95 -6.46
CA PRO A 31 0.00 11.01 -6.08
C PRO A 31 1.09 11.61 -5.17
N GLY A 32 1.43 12.89 -5.37
CA GLY A 32 2.43 13.62 -4.57
C GLY A 32 2.04 13.86 -3.10
N ASP A 33 0.74 13.77 -2.78
CA ASP A 33 0.24 13.93 -1.41
C ASP A 33 0.49 12.67 -0.57
N VAL A 34 0.61 11.50 -1.24
CA VAL A 34 0.79 10.21 -0.58
C VAL A 34 2.23 10.08 -0.07
N LYS A 35 2.38 9.96 1.24
CA LYS A 35 3.68 9.78 1.90
C LYS A 35 3.84 8.41 2.56
N HIS A 36 2.77 7.65 2.61
CA HIS A 36 2.78 6.31 3.17
C HIS A 36 1.78 5.39 2.46
N ILE A 37 2.20 4.15 2.23
CA ILE A 37 1.32 3.07 1.79
C ILE A 37 1.47 1.88 2.74
N ASN A 38 0.36 1.43 3.31
CA ASN A 38 0.26 0.11 3.94
C ASN A 38 -0.16 -0.87 2.85
N ALA A 39 0.79 -1.63 2.36
CA ALA A 39 0.61 -2.54 1.24
C ALA A 39 -0.18 -3.79 1.64
N HIS A 40 -0.82 -4.42 0.68
CA HIS A 40 -1.39 -5.75 0.85
C HIS A 40 -0.33 -6.76 1.25
N GLY A 41 0.83 -6.78 0.57
CA GLY A 41 2.09 -7.41 0.94
C GLY A 41 1.97 -8.71 1.73
N THR A 42 1.58 -9.80 1.06
CA THR A 42 1.31 -11.10 1.71
C THR A 42 2.53 -12.01 1.79
N SER A 43 3.69 -11.53 1.40
CA SER A 43 4.94 -12.29 1.34
C SER A 43 4.90 -13.44 0.33
N THR A 44 4.25 -13.22 -0.79
CA THR A 44 4.30 -14.11 -1.96
C THR A 44 5.14 -13.47 -3.04
N PRO A 45 6.15 -14.16 -3.63
CA PRO A 45 7.09 -13.55 -4.57
C PRO A 45 6.39 -12.79 -5.71
N GLN A 46 5.44 -13.44 -6.38
CA GLN A 46 4.72 -12.82 -7.49
C GLN A 46 3.80 -11.68 -7.04
N GLY A 47 3.12 -11.84 -5.90
CA GLY A 47 2.19 -10.83 -5.36
C GLY A 47 2.91 -9.55 -4.98
N ASP A 48 4.00 -9.67 -4.24
CA ASP A 48 4.75 -8.52 -3.74
C ASP A 48 5.44 -7.74 -4.87
N LEU A 49 6.05 -8.45 -5.85
CA LEU A 49 6.64 -7.81 -7.03
C LEU A 49 5.59 -7.08 -7.88
N THR A 50 4.42 -7.69 -8.06
CA THR A 50 3.32 -7.09 -8.82
C THR A 50 2.79 -5.85 -8.10
N GLU A 51 2.61 -5.90 -6.78
CA GLU A 51 2.16 -4.75 -6.00
C GLU A 51 3.18 -3.62 -5.99
N ALA A 52 4.47 -3.93 -5.84
CA ALA A 52 5.54 -2.92 -5.92
C ALA A 52 5.51 -2.18 -7.27
N SER A 53 5.36 -2.91 -8.37
CA SER A 53 5.21 -2.33 -9.72
C SER A 53 3.93 -1.51 -9.86
N SER A 54 2.83 -1.96 -9.26
CA SER A 54 1.54 -1.27 -9.28
C SER A 54 1.59 0.06 -8.50
N ILE A 55 2.27 0.08 -7.35
CA ILE A 55 2.50 1.29 -6.55
C ILE A 55 3.33 2.30 -7.36
N ALA A 56 4.44 1.84 -7.94
CA ALA A 56 5.28 2.71 -8.78
C ALA A 56 4.51 3.28 -9.98
N THR A 57 3.67 2.47 -10.62
CA THR A 57 2.81 2.92 -11.72
C THR A 57 1.79 3.95 -11.26
N ALA A 58 1.13 3.74 -10.13
CA ALA A 58 0.10 4.64 -9.61
C ALA A 58 0.65 5.98 -9.14
N LEU A 59 1.83 5.98 -8.50
CA LEU A 59 2.44 7.19 -7.96
C LEU A 59 3.34 7.91 -8.96
N GLY A 60 3.83 7.23 -10.01
CA GLY A 60 4.78 7.79 -10.95
C GLY A 60 6.04 8.32 -10.23
N SER A 61 6.48 9.53 -10.58
CA SER A 61 7.65 10.15 -9.94
C SER A 61 7.49 10.48 -8.45
N ALA A 62 6.26 10.43 -7.92
CA ALA A 62 6.02 10.68 -6.50
C ALA A 62 6.39 9.46 -5.61
N VAL A 63 6.66 8.31 -6.19
CA VAL A 63 7.03 7.08 -5.47
C VAL A 63 8.28 7.25 -4.61
N ASP A 64 9.25 8.04 -5.05
CA ASP A 64 10.49 8.30 -4.31
C ASP A 64 10.28 9.01 -2.96
N GLY A 65 9.14 9.69 -2.80
CA GLY A 65 8.77 10.38 -1.55
C GLY A 65 7.76 9.60 -0.69
N CYS A 66 7.47 8.35 -1.02
CA CYS A 66 6.47 7.51 -0.36
C CYS A 66 7.12 6.31 0.33
N ILE A 67 6.85 6.15 1.64
CA ILE A 67 7.35 5.02 2.42
C ILE A 67 6.30 3.91 2.44
N VAL A 68 6.69 2.71 2.01
CA VAL A 68 5.82 1.54 1.96
C VAL A 68 6.09 0.61 3.14
N THR A 69 5.06 0.02 3.70
CA THR A 69 5.14 -1.05 4.69
C THR A 69 4.06 -2.10 4.46
N SER A 70 4.25 -3.30 4.98
CA SER A 70 3.16 -4.26 5.19
C SER A 70 3.08 -4.63 6.67
N THR A 71 2.02 -4.18 7.33
CA THR A 71 1.78 -4.50 8.75
C THR A 71 1.41 -5.96 8.96
N LYS A 72 1.14 -6.72 7.90
CA LYS A 72 0.98 -8.18 7.96
C LYS A 72 2.22 -8.90 8.48
N SER A 73 3.40 -8.31 8.34
CA SER A 73 4.64 -8.84 8.92
C SER A 73 4.57 -8.96 10.45
N MET A 74 3.74 -8.12 11.11
CA MET A 74 3.55 -8.09 12.56
C MET A 74 2.26 -8.81 13.01
N SER A 75 1.18 -8.64 12.25
CA SER A 75 -0.16 -9.13 12.64
C SER A 75 -0.52 -10.50 12.06
N GLY A 76 0.18 -10.95 11.02
CA GLY A 76 -0.28 -12.01 10.15
C GLY A 76 -1.43 -11.56 9.23
N HIS A 77 -1.86 -12.44 8.35
CA HIS A 77 -2.96 -12.18 7.43
C HIS A 77 -4.31 -12.54 8.05
N LEU A 78 -5.07 -11.55 8.52
CA LEU A 78 -6.35 -11.72 9.21
C LEU A 78 -7.54 -11.90 8.26
N LEU A 79 -7.30 -12.21 6.98
CA LEU A 79 -8.34 -12.42 5.96
C LEU A 79 -9.33 -11.23 5.90
N GLY A 80 -10.63 -11.48 6.16
CA GLY A 80 -11.67 -10.46 6.06
C GLY A 80 -11.51 -9.27 7.02
N SER A 81 -10.78 -9.41 8.14
CA SER A 81 -10.51 -8.32 9.07
C SER A 81 -9.16 -7.62 8.84
N ALA A 82 -8.33 -8.13 7.91
CA ALA A 82 -7.03 -7.56 7.64
C ALA A 82 -7.10 -6.06 7.26
N GLY A 83 -7.96 -5.72 6.31
CA GLY A 83 -8.12 -4.34 5.85
C GLY A 83 -8.54 -3.36 6.95
N ALA A 84 -9.35 -3.78 7.92
CA ALA A 84 -9.75 -2.94 9.04
C ALA A 84 -8.58 -2.66 9.98
N LEU A 85 -7.80 -3.68 10.36
CA LEU A 85 -6.61 -3.51 11.20
C LEU A 85 -5.54 -2.66 10.50
N GLU A 86 -5.33 -2.89 9.22
CA GLU A 86 -4.37 -2.17 8.40
C GLU A 86 -4.76 -0.70 8.22
N THR A 87 -6.05 -0.42 8.02
CA THR A 87 -6.56 0.97 8.00
C THR A 87 -6.33 1.64 9.35
N PHE A 88 -6.60 0.97 10.47
CA PHE A 88 -6.28 1.49 11.80
C PHE A 88 -4.79 1.82 11.95
N ALA A 89 -3.91 0.90 11.56
CA ALA A 89 -2.45 1.12 11.59
C ALA A 89 -2.04 2.32 10.72
N THR A 90 -2.65 2.47 9.55
CA THR A 90 -2.41 3.60 8.63
C THR A 90 -2.85 4.94 9.24
N VAL A 91 -4.02 4.99 9.89
CA VAL A 91 -4.48 6.17 10.63
C VAL A 91 -3.50 6.53 11.74
N MET A 92 -3.05 5.54 12.52
CA MET A 92 -2.09 5.76 13.60
C MET A 92 -0.72 6.19 13.08
N ALA A 93 -0.28 5.66 11.92
CA ALA A 93 0.96 6.09 11.28
C ALA A 93 0.93 7.59 10.93
N LEU A 94 -0.15 8.07 10.33
CA LEU A 94 -0.32 9.50 10.02
C LEU A 94 -0.42 10.35 11.30
N ARG A 95 -1.20 9.89 12.28
CA ARG A 95 -1.40 10.61 13.56
C ARG A 95 -0.11 10.80 14.32
N HIS A 96 0.74 9.78 14.39
CA HIS A 96 2.03 9.81 15.11
C HIS A 96 3.20 10.21 14.22
N ARG A 97 2.99 10.34 12.91
CA ARG A 97 4.03 10.61 11.91
C ARG A 97 5.15 9.57 11.93
N ILE A 98 4.78 8.32 12.16
CA ILE A 98 5.70 7.18 12.21
C ILE A 98 5.11 6.03 11.40
N VAL A 99 5.79 5.67 10.32
CA VAL A 99 5.48 4.46 9.55
C VAL A 99 5.98 3.25 10.32
N PRO A 100 5.12 2.27 10.65
CA PRO A 100 5.57 1.02 11.25
C PRO A 100 6.44 0.24 10.26
N PRO A 101 7.42 -0.55 10.73
CA PRO A 101 8.27 -1.31 9.82
C PRO A 101 7.56 -2.54 9.23
N THR A 102 8.05 -3.00 8.09
CA THR A 102 7.90 -4.39 7.67
C THR A 102 9.00 -5.18 8.36
N ILE A 103 8.66 -6.02 9.33
CA ILE A 103 9.62 -6.79 10.12
C ILE A 103 9.90 -8.16 9.52
N ASN A 104 10.92 -8.86 10.04
CA ASN A 104 11.36 -10.19 9.62
C ASN A 104 11.94 -10.25 8.20
N ILE A 105 12.44 -9.13 7.69
CA ILE A 105 13.14 -9.11 6.42
C ILE A 105 14.62 -9.38 6.68
N GLU A 106 15.12 -10.54 6.22
CA GLU A 106 16.53 -10.89 6.23
C GLU A 106 17.22 -10.44 4.95
N ASN A 107 16.54 -10.62 3.81
CA ASN A 107 17.05 -10.25 2.49
C ASN A 107 15.92 -9.56 1.72
N LEU A 108 16.08 -8.27 1.47
CA LEU A 108 15.16 -7.52 0.63
C LEU A 108 15.40 -7.88 -0.83
N GLU A 109 14.32 -8.11 -1.58
CA GLU A 109 14.37 -8.32 -3.03
C GLU A 109 15.07 -7.15 -3.72
N PRO A 110 16.13 -7.38 -4.52
CA PRO A 110 16.84 -6.30 -5.18
C PRO A 110 16.03 -5.66 -6.30
N GLY A 111 16.19 -4.34 -6.48
CA GLY A 111 15.61 -3.61 -7.60
C GLY A 111 14.13 -3.32 -7.49
N LEU A 112 13.54 -3.40 -6.30
CA LEU A 112 12.17 -2.96 -6.06
C LEU A 112 12.03 -1.46 -6.35
N PRO A 113 11.00 -1.03 -7.10
CA PRO A 113 10.79 0.37 -7.46
C PRO A 113 10.06 1.17 -6.36
N ILE A 114 10.19 0.77 -5.10
CA ILE A 114 9.53 1.37 -3.93
C ILE A 114 10.48 1.40 -2.74
N ASP A 115 10.25 2.36 -1.84
CA ASP A 115 11.02 2.52 -0.60
C ASP A 115 10.30 1.85 0.57
N ILE A 116 10.85 0.76 1.09
CA ILE A 116 10.24 -0.04 2.15
C ILE A 116 10.87 0.30 3.50
N ALA A 117 10.05 0.48 4.54
CA ALA A 117 10.49 0.58 5.92
C ALA A 117 10.90 -0.80 6.44
N VAL A 118 12.16 -1.19 6.19
CA VAL A 118 12.71 -2.51 6.54
C VAL A 118 13.13 -2.56 7.99
N ASN A 119 12.50 -3.43 8.78
CA ASN A 119 12.80 -3.77 10.18
C ASN A 119 12.82 -2.61 11.19
N GLU A 120 12.85 -1.36 10.74
CA GLU A 120 12.88 -0.17 11.58
C GLU A 120 11.77 0.82 11.20
N PRO A 121 11.12 1.47 12.20
CA PRO A 121 10.12 2.48 11.92
C PRO A 121 10.74 3.72 11.26
N ARG A 122 9.97 4.42 10.42
CA ARG A 122 10.45 5.62 9.74
C ARG A 122 9.53 6.81 9.99
N ARG A 123 10.13 7.99 10.15
CA ARG A 123 9.39 9.22 10.39
C ARG A 123 8.83 9.78 9.09
N LEU A 124 7.57 10.23 9.12
CA LEU A 124 6.93 10.99 8.07
C LEU A 124 7.26 12.49 8.21
N PRO A 125 7.24 13.24 7.10
CA PRO A 125 7.45 14.70 7.11
C PRO A 125 6.34 15.42 7.88
N ASP A 126 6.57 16.70 8.18
CA ASP A 126 5.55 17.58 8.74
C ASP A 126 4.57 18.08 7.67
N GLY A 127 3.44 18.65 8.09
CA GLY A 127 2.41 19.18 7.22
C GLY A 127 1.25 18.20 6.98
N ASP A 128 0.46 18.49 5.95
CA ASP A 128 -0.64 17.64 5.53
C ASP A 128 -0.13 16.46 4.74
N LEU A 129 -0.60 15.28 5.09
CA LEU A 129 -0.16 14.00 4.54
C LEU A 129 -1.35 13.16 4.16
N ALA A 130 -1.19 12.39 3.09
CA ALA A 130 -2.08 11.30 2.75
C ALA A 130 -1.35 9.95 2.82
N ALA A 131 -2.13 8.91 3.05
CA ALA A 131 -1.69 7.52 2.97
C ALA A 131 -2.72 6.68 2.22
N LEU A 132 -2.26 5.55 1.69
CA LEU A 132 -3.12 4.51 1.14
C LEU A 132 -3.02 3.25 2.00
N ASN A 133 -4.14 2.56 2.15
CA ASN A 133 -4.18 1.18 2.61
C ASN A 133 -4.71 0.29 1.50
N ASN A 134 -3.91 -0.67 1.06
CA ASN A 134 -4.22 -1.57 -0.05
C ASN A 134 -4.72 -2.93 0.45
N SER A 135 -5.80 -3.43 -0.14
CA SER A 135 -6.33 -4.76 0.10
C SER A 135 -6.68 -5.40 -1.24
N PHE A 136 -5.90 -6.38 -1.66
CA PHE A 136 -6.05 -7.05 -2.94
C PHE A 136 -6.47 -8.50 -2.73
N GLY A 137 -7.64 -8.86 -3.26
CA GLY A 137 -8.25 -10.16 -3.07
C GLY A 137 -8.31 -10.97 -4.36
N PHE A 138 -8.51 -12.27 -4.19
CA PHE A 138 -8.76 -13.19 -5.29
C PHE A 138 -9.98 -12.76 -6.12
N GLY A 139 -9.96 -13.05 -7.41
CA GLY A 139 -11.04 -12.70 -8.32
C GLY A 139 -11.07 -11.23 -8.71
N GLY A 140 -9.96 -10.48 -8.55
CA GLY A 140 -9.84 -9.09 -8.98
C GLY A 140 -10.54 -8.08 -8.05
N SER A 141 -10.88 -8.48 -6.84
CA SER A 141 -11.44 -7.58 -5.82
C SER A 141 -10.31 -6.74 -5.21
N ASN A 142 -9.98 -5.62 -5.85
CA ASN A 142 -8.92 -4.71 -5.42
C ASN A 142 -9.53 -3.45 -4.79
N VAL A 143 -9.12 -3.15 -3.57
CA VAL A 143 -9.56 -1.97 -2.82
C VAL A 143 -8.35 -1.19 -2.35
N ALA A 144 -8.38 0.12 -2.52
CA ALA A 144 -7.46 1.05 -1.88
C ALA A 144 -8.28 2.08 -1.10
N VAL A 145 -7.87 2.35 0.14
CA VAL A 145 -8.51 3.34 1.02
C VAL A 145 -7.53 4.48 1.22
N THR A 146 -7.97 5.70 0.97
CA THR A 146 -7.21 6.92 1.30
C THR A 146 -7.47 7.35 2.73
N VAL A 147 -6.41 7.75 3.42
CA VAL A 147 -6.45 8.36 4.75
C VAL A 147 -5.64 9.65 4.70
N THR A 148 -6.15 10.71 5.28
CA THR A 148 -5.45 11.99 5.40
C THR A 148 -5.49 12.50 6.84
N ASN A 149 -4.44 13.22 7.25
CA ASN A 149 -4.42 13.97 8.49
C ASN A 149 -4.73 15.46 8.29
N ALA A 150 -5.09 15.88 7.07
CA ALA A 150 -5.53 17.24 6.81
C ALA A 150 -6.72 17.57 7.72
N ASN A 151 -6.66 18.72 8.39
CA ASN A 151 -7.82 19.23 9.10
C ASN A 151 -8.86 19.56 8.04
N ILE A 152 -9.96 18.82 8.03
CA ILE A 152 -11.16 19.24 7.32
C ILE A 152 -11.64 20.49 8.09
N THR A 153 -11.23 21.65 7.63
CA THR A 153 -11.88 22.89 8.04
C THR A 153 -13.21 22.95 7.29
N ASP A 154 -14.30 22.80 8.04
CA ASP A 154 -15.66 23.02 7.55
C ASP A 154 -15.82 24.38 6.86
#